data_406cfa0c8d67a482ece66f8e5ac3dd09
#
_entry.id   406cfa0c8d67a482ece66f8e5ac3dd09
#
_cell.length_a   1.000
_cell.length_b   1.000
_cell.length_c   1.000
_cell.angle_alpha   90.00
_cell.angle_beta   90.00
_cell.angle_gamma   90.00
#
_symmetry.space_group_name_H-M   'P 1'
#
loop_
_entity.id
_entity.type
_entity.pdbx_description
1 polymer ?
#
loop_
_entity_poly.entity_id
_entity_poly.type
_entity_poly.pdbx_seq_one_letter_code
_entity_poly.pdbx_strand_id
1 'polypeptide(L)'
;MLTFLAYRKTGCLMKKIYMIVSHKVTKAMCWTIDYLSSFEENIILIHYDKKSNINDVTNFAKNYKNVYLLEDRVDVQWATFSQVIATIKLLEYASKFDYEYAFLISGDDVPVVANKDVNQFLQQNYGKEFIHYQDERNNFVNPIKRIAINYPSIYFVRNPSVSVKILKKLLYLLLPILFSNKKVHLLNEKNILKNYYKGTNWFTLTKKTAEWILDYINKNIIVMDSFKNSIYIDEVFFHSLLMLKPDLNLYDDKSKINNALRYTDWTTGPQYPRLLDLSDLEKINNTFCFFARKINDSIDCQEFSSFKKLVLK
;
A
#
# COMPACT_ATOMS: atom_id res chain seq x y z
N MET A 1 0.01 28.72 -15.30
CA MET A 1 -1.44 28.88 -15.53
C MET A 1 -1.88 28.44 -16.93
N LEU A 2 -1.11 28.62 -17.98
CA LEU A 2 -1.44 28.18 -19.35
C LEU A 2 -1.35 26.67 -19.58
N THR A 3 -0.52 25.94 -18.88
CA THR A 3 -0.41 24.47 -18.95
C THR A 3 -1.58 23.73 -18.30
N PHE A 4 -2.27 24.34 -17.35
CA PHE A 4 -3.44 23.77 -16.68
C PHE A 4 -4.72 23.78 -17.55
N LEU A 5 -4.82 24.70 -18.49
CA LEU A 5 -5.98 24.84 -19.39
C LEU A 5 -5.91 23.95 -20.62
N ALA A 6 -4.70 23.56 -21.05
CA ALA A 6 -4.51 22.67 -22.20
C ALA A 6 -4.93 21.22 -21.92
N TYR A 7 -4.83 20.75 -20.66
CA TYR A 7 -5.21 19.37 -20.26
C TYR A 7 -6.73 19.12 -20.24
N ARG A 8 -7.56 20.19 -20.26
CA ARG A 8 -9.03 20.07 -20.24
C ARG A 8 -9.69 19.72 -21.58
N LYS A 9 -8.95 19.72 -22.69
CA LYS A 9 -9.56 19.63 -24.04
C LYS A 9 -9.30 18.35 -24.85
N THR A 10 -8.44 17.45 -24.39
CA THR A 10 -8.23 16.16 -25.05
C THR A 10 -8.52 15.08 -24.02
N GLY A 11 -9.30 14.06 -24.37
CA GLY A 11 -9.53 12.86 -23.58
C GLY A 11 -8.23 12.06 -23.41
N CYS A 12 -7.22 12.70 -22.81
CA CYS A 12 -5.91 12.12 -22.58
C CYS A 12 -6.05 11.03 -21.53
N LEU A 13 -5.70 9.81 -21.91
CA LEU A 13 -5.68 8.66 -21.02
C LEU A 13 -4.63 8.88 -19.94
N MET A 14 -5.02 8.73 -18.66
CA MET A 14 -4.11 8.85 -17.52
C MET A 14 -3.19 7.64 -17.47
N LYS A 15 -1.90 7.85 -17.63
CA LYS A 15 -0.90 6.78 -17.46
C LYS A 15 -0.75 6.42 -15.99
N LYS A 16 -0.96 5.15 -15.65
CA LYS A 16 -0.94 4.66 -14.28
C LYS A 16 0.00 3.48 -14.12
N ILE A 17 0.68 3.44 -12.98
CA ILE A 17 1.42 2.28 -12.53
C ILE A 17 0.69 1.63 -11.35
N TYR A 18 0.48 0.32 -11.44
CA TYR A 18 -0.06 -0.49 -10.37
C TYR A 18 1.05 -1.35 -9.78
N MET A 19 1.45 -1.02 -8.57
CA MET A 19 2.51 -1.70 -7.80
C MET A 19 1.89 -2.76 -6.91
N ILE A 20 2.04 -4.02 -7.27
CA ILE A 20 1.44 -5.16 -6.58
C ILE A 20 2.50 -5.81 -5.68
N VAL A 21 2.22 -5.89 -4.38
CA VAL A 21 2.99 -6.71 -3.43
C VAL A 21 2.22 -8.00 -3.18
N SER A 22 2.82 -9.15 -3.51
CA SER A 22 2.18 -10.45 -3.28
C SER A 22 3.16 -11.54 -2.89
N HIS A 23 2.66 -12.57 -2.20
CA HIS A 23 3.41 -13.78 -1.83
C HIS A 23 2.81 -15.06 -2.43
N LYS A 24 1.67 -14.95 -3.11
CA LYS A 24 1.00 -16.04 -3.82
C LYS A 24 0.18 -15.47 -4.98
N VAL A 25 -0.06 -16.30 -5.98
CA VAL A 25 -0.98 -15.98 -7.07
C VAL A 25 -2.40 -16.34 -6.60
N THR A 26 -3.24 -15.31 -6.41
CA THR A 26 -4.64 -15.46 -5.97
C THR A 26 -5.60 -15.24 -7.14
N LYS A 27 -6.87 -15.67 -7.00
CA LYS A 27 -7.92 -15.34 -7.98
C LYS A 27 -8.08 -13.83 -8.14
N ALA A 28 -7.99 -13.09 -7.02
CA ALA A 28 -8.03 -11.62 -7.02
C ALA A 28 -6.89 -11.03 -7.85
N MET A 29 -5.64 -11.48 -7.61
CA MET A 29 -4.46 -11.03 -8.34
C MET A 29 -4.58 -11.31 -9.84
N CYS A 30 -4.98 -12.53 -10.22
CA CYS A 30 -5.16 -12.90 -11.62
C CYS A 30 -6.15 -11.96 -12.30
N TRP A 31 -7.34 -11.80 -11.71
CA TRP A 31 -8.34 -10.91 -12.30
C TRP A 31 -7.90 -9.46 -12.33
N THR A 32 -7.27 -8.96 -11.28
CA THR A 32 -6.80 -7.57 -11.22
C THR A 32 -5.78 -7.30 -12.34
N ILE A 33 -4.85 -8.23 -12.56
CA ILE A 33 -3.87 -8.12 -13.65
C ILE A 33 -4.56 -8.23 -15.00
N ASP A 34 -5.43 -9.23 -15.23
CA ASP A 34 -6.22 -9.36 -16.47
C ASP A 34 -6.95 -8.06 -16.82
N TYR A 35 -7.66 -7.51 -15.84
CA TYR A 35 -8.44 -6.29 -16.04
C TYR A 35 -7.56 -5.08 -16.30
N LEU A 36 -6.57 -4.83 -15.45
CA LEU A 36 -5.74 -3.62 -15.55
C LEU A 36 -4.81 -3.65 -16.77
N SER A 37 -4.30 -4.82 -17.17
CA SER A 37 -3.41 -4.97 -18.32
C SER A 37 -4.13 -4.84 -19.67
N SER A 38 -5.47 -4.92 -19.69
CA SER A 38 -6.27 -4.70 -20.90
C SER A 38 -6.27 -3.24 -21.38
N PHE A 39 -5.74 -2.31 -20.57
CA PHE A 39 -5.61 -0.90 -20.91
C PHE A 39 -4.14 -0.56 -21.15
N GLU A 40 -3.83 -0.06 -22.36
CA GLU A 40 -2.45 0.22 -22.81
C GLU A 40 -1.74 1.30 -21.95
N GLU A 41 -2.50 2.24 -21.40
CA GLU A 41 -1.98 3.28 -20.52
C GLU A 41 -1.55 2.79 -19.13
N ASN A 42 -1.90 1.55 -18.76
CA ASN A 42 -1.56 0.98 -17.47
C ASN A 42 -0.28 0.15 -17.55
N ILE A 43 0.56 0.27 -16.53
CA ILE A 43 1.73 -0.57 -16.30
C ILE A 43 1.55 -1.28 -14.96
N ILE A 44 1.81 -2.58 -14.92
CA ILE A 44 1.71 -3.38 -13.71
C ILE A 44 3.10 -3.85 -13.29
N LEU A 45 3.52 -3.47 -12.08
CA LEU A 45 4.79 -3.89 -11.49
C LEU A 45 4.50 -4.84 -10.33
N ILE A 46 5.14 -6.00 -10.31
CA ILE A 46 4.90 -7.01 -9.30
C ILE A 46 6.17 -7.26 -8.49
N HIS A 47 6.11 -6.99 -7.19
CA HIS A 47 7.04 -7.52 -6.21
C HIS A 47 6.46 -8.83 -5.67
N TYR A 48 7.02 -9.96 -6.11
CA TYR A 48 6.64 -11.27 -5.61
C TYR A 48 7.61 -11.70 -4.52
N ASP A 49 7.09 -12.06 -3.34
CA ASP A 49 7.90 -12.35 -2.15
C ASP A 49 9.03 -13.33 -2.47
N LYS A 50 10.25 -13.02 -1.99
CA LYS A 50 11.45 -13.84 -2.26
C LYS A 50 11.30 -15.27 -1.78
N LYS A 51 10.53 -15.53 -0.72
CA LYS A 51 10.24 -16.86 -0.18
C LYS A 51 9.35 -17.70 -1.10
N SER A 52 8.58 -17.06 -1.97
CA SER A 52 7.64 -17.74 -2.85
C SER A 52 8.32 -18.21 -4.13
N ASN A 53 7.82 -19.29 -4.70
CA ASN A 53 8.34 -19.80 -5.96
C ASN A 53 8.04 -18.83 -7.11
N ILE A 54 9.07 -18.25 -7.69
CA ILE A 54 8.93 -17.25 -8.75
C ILE A 54 8.20 -17.78 -9.99
N ASN A 55 8.32 -19.07 -10.27
CA ASN A 55 7.69 -19.69 -11.45
C ASN A 55 6.17 -19.56 -11.44
N ASP A 56 5.54 -19.50 -10.25
CA ASP A 56 4.09 -19.39 -10.11
C ASP A 56 3.58 -18.10 -10.77
N VAL A 57 4.29 -16.98 -10.55
CA VAL A 57 3.92 -15.67 -11.08
C VAL A 57 4.52 -15.41 -12.47
N THR A 58 5.71 -15.92 -12.77
CA THR A 58 6.38 -15.74 -14.07
C THR A 58 5.55 -16.34 -15.20
N ASN A 59 5.04 -17.57 -15.00
CA ASN A 59 4.22 -18.24 -16.00
C ASN A 59 2.91 -17.51 -16.30
N PHE A 60 2.38 -16.79 -15.31
CA PHE A 60 1.20 -15.94 -15.48
C PHE A 60 1.58 -14.61 -16.15
N ALA A 61 2.57 -13.90 -15.62
CA ALA A 61 2.92 -12.54 -16.05
C ALA A 61 3.41 -12.45 -17.50
N LYS A 62 4.09 -13.49 -18.02
CA LYS A 62 4.61 -13.53 -19.42
C LYS A 62 3.54 -13.39 -20.49
N ASN A 63 2.26 -13.58 -20.14
CA ASN A 63 1.14 -13.45 -21.08
C ASN A 63 0.76 -11.99 -21.37
N TYR A 64 1.35 -11.02 -20.66
CA TYR A 64 1.00 -9.61 -20.74
C TYR A 64 2.22 -8.76 -21.11
N LYS A 65 2.04 -7.80 -22.04
CA LYS A 65 3.13 -6.93 -22.52
C LYS A 65 3.48 -5.81 -21.54
N ASN A 66 2.55 -5.41 -20.67
CA ASN A 66 2.65 -4.30 -19.74
C ASN A 66 2.72 -4.74 -18.26
N VAL A 67 3.07 -6.01 -18.02
CA VAL A 67 3.28 -6.59 -16.69
C VAL A 67 4.75 -6.92 -16.50
N TYR A 68 5.37 -6.41 -15.45
CA TYR A 68 6.79 -6.55 -15.15
C TYR A 68 6.99 -7.11 -13.75
N LEU A 69 7.87 -8.09 -13.62
CA LEU A 69 8.29 -8.66 -12.35
C LEU A 69 9.58 -8.00 -11.87
N LEU A 70 9.65 -7.66 -10.60
CA LEU A 70 10.89 -7.21 -9.99
C LEU A 70 11.82 -8.42 -9.80
N GLU A 71 13.05 -8.32 -10.30
CA GLU A 71 14.11 -9.33 -10.12
C GLU A 71 14.66 -9.28 -8.68
N ASP A 72 14.91 -8.05 -8.18
CA ASP A 72 15.41 -7.81 -6.83
C ASP A 72 14.30 -7.90 -5.79
N ARG A 73 13.98 -9.14 -5.41
CA ARG A 73 12.88 -9.47 -4.50
C ARG A 73 13.33 -9.45 -3.03
N VAL A 74 12.45 -8.98 -2.18
CA VAL A 74 12.61 -8.93 -0.72
C VAL A 74 11.91 -10.14 -0.08
N ASP A 75 12.53 -10.72 0.95
CA ASP A 75 11.87 -11.61 1.90
C ASP A 75 10.96 -10.76 2.80
N VAL A 76 9.69 -10.68 2.45
CA VAL A 76 8.72 -9.83 3.15
C VAL A 76 8.17 -10.54 4.37
N GLN A 77 8.44 -9.98 5.54
CA GLN A 77 7.84 -10.42 6.80
C GLN A 77 6.76 -9.43 7.20
N TRP A 78 5.58 -9.95 7.54
CA TRP A 78 4.45 -9.13 7.96
C TRP A 78 4.78 -8.28 9.20
N ALA A 79 4.33 -7.05 9.22
CA ALA A 79 4.55 -6.06 10.27
C ALA A 79 6.02 -5.61 10.45
N THR A 80 6.93 -5.92 9.52
CA THR A 80 8.33 -5.51 9.58
C THR A 80 8.68 -4.46 8.52
N PHE A 81 9.87 -3.89 8.65
CA PHE A 81 10.41 -2.93 7.70
C PHE A 81 10.61 -3.48 6.28
N SER A 82 10.62 -4.81 6.12
CA SER A 82 10.72 -5.45 4.79
C SER A 82 9.55 -5.10 3.86
N GLN A 83 8.36 -4.76 4.40
CA GLN A 83 7.22 -4.27 3.62
C GLN A 83 7.52 -2.88 3.01
N VAL A 84 8.16 -2.01 3.79
CA VAL A 84 8.61 -0.69 3.31
C VAL A 84 9.67 -0.86 2.22
N ILE A 85 10.64 -1.75 2.41
CA ILE A 85 11.68 -2.03 1.40
C ILE A 85 11.05 -2.53 0.09
N ALA A 86 10.11 -3.46 0.14
CA ALA A 86 9.41 -3.95 -1.05
C ALA A 86 8.70 -2.80 -1.80
N THR A 87 8.06 -1.89 -1.07
CA THR A 87 7.41 -0.72 -1.65
C THR A 87 8.43 0.25 -2.27
N ILE A 88 9.55 0.52 -1.60
CA ILE A 88 10.62 1.38 -2.14
C ILE A 88 11.17 0.80 -3.44
N LYS A 89 11.46 -0.51 -3.49
CA LYS A 89 11.92 -1.18 -4.73
C LYS A 89 10.91 -1.08 -5.87
N LEU A 90 9.62 -1.14 -5.57
CA LEU A 90 8.58 -0.89 -6.57
C LEU A 90 8.60 0.56 -7.06
N LEU A 91 8.75 1.54 -6.19
CA LEU A 91 8.88 2.95 -6.55
C LEU A 91 10.14 3.21 -7.39
N GLU A 92 11.29 2.62 -7.02
CA GLU A 92 12.54 2.68 -7.79
C GLU A 92 12.36 2.07 -9.19
N TYR A 93 11.66 0.96 -9.29
CA TYR A 93 11.38 0.35 -10.59
C TYR A 93 10.40 1.18 -11.41
N ALA A 94 9.40 1.76 -10.77
CA ALA A 94 8.41 2.65 -11.37
C ALA A 94 9.06 3.91 -11.97
N SER A 95 10.14 4.44 -11.39
CA SER A 95 10.83 5.63 -11.90
C SER A 95 11.39 5.47 -13.32
N LYS A 96 11.52 4.24 -13.81
CA LYS A 96 11.96 3.94 -15.20
C LYS A 96 10.88 4.19 -16.24
N PHE A 97 9.65 4.44 -15.84
CA PHE A 97 8.50 4.59 -16.71
C PHE A 97 7.95 6.02 -16.68
N ASP A 98 7.20 6.35 -17.71
CA ASP A 98 6.42 7.58 -17.75
C ASP A 98 5.00 7.30 -17.26
N TYR A 99 4.55 8.00 -16.20
CA TYR A 99 3.23 7.85 -15.60
C TYR A 99 2.82 9.11 -14.82
N GLU A 100 1.53 9.26 -14.53
CA GLU A 100 1.02 10.32 -13.66
C GLU A 100 0.81 9.84 -12.23
N TYR A 101 0.28 8.62 -12.05
CA TYR A 101 -0.06 8.07 -10.75
C TYR A 101 0.45 6.65 -10.54
N ALA A 102 0.98 6.38 -9.34
CA ALA A 102 1.38 5.06 -8.88
C ALA A 102 0.44 4.58 -7.75
N PHE A 103 -0.17 3.42 -7.94
CA PHE A 103 -1.07 2.76 -7.00
C PHE A 103 -0.33 1.65 -6.27
N LEU A 104 -0.28 1.69 -4.95
CA LEU A 104 0.19 0.56 -4.14
C LEU A 104 -1.01 -0.33 -3.78
N ILE A 105 -0.96 -1.59 -4.19
CA ILE A 105 -1.99 -2.61 -3.92
C ILE A 105 -1.36 -3.95 -3.57
N SER A 106 -2.16 -4.88 -3.07
CA SER A 106 -1.72 -6.27 -2.81
C SER A 106 -2.30 -7.26 -3.82
N GLY A 107 -1.80 -8.49 -3.79
CA GLY A 107 -2.38 -9.59 -4.57
C GLY A 107 -3.80 -10.01 -4.12
N ASP A 108 -4.33 -9.43 -3.03
CA ASP A 108 -5.69 -9.71 -2.54
C ASP A 108 -6.68 -8.56 -2.84
N ASP A 109 -6.22 -7.51 -3.52
CA ASP A 109 -7.02 -6.34 -3.90
C ASP A 109 -7.65 -6.56 -5.28
N VAL A 110 -8.87 -6.05 -5.45
CA VAL A 110 -9.58 -6.06 -6.74
C VAL A 110 -10.08 -4.67 -7.10
N PRO A 111 -10.07 -4.29 -8.40
CA PRO A 111 -10.67 -3.04 -8.86
C PRO A 111 -12.19 -3.09 -8.67
N VAL A 112 -12.76 -1.99 -8.18
CA VAL A 112 -14.21 -1.88 -7.93
C VAL A 112 -14.83 -0.66 -8.61
N VAL A 113 -14.06 0.04 -9.41
CA VAL A 113 -14.49 1.16 -10.26
C VAL A 113 -13.90 0.96 -11.66
N ALA A 114 -14.68 1.23 -12.69
CA ALA A 114 -14.24 1.08 -14.06
C ALA A 114 -13.05 2.03 -14.37
N ASN A 115 -12.10 1.56 -15.19
CA ASN A 115 -10.88 2.32 -15.52
C ASN A 115 -11.17 3.72 -16.07
N LYS A 116 -12.25 3.89 -16.84
CA LYS A 116 -12.69 5.21 -17.35
C LYS A 116 -13.05 6.17 -16.21
N ASP A 117 -13.72 5.67 -15.17
CA ASP A 117 -14.16 6.48 -14.04
C ASP A 117 -13.00 6.80 -13.09
N VAL A 118 -12.02 5.87 -12.96
CA VAL A 118 -10.74 6.15 -12.31
C VAL A 118 -10.03 7.28 -13.04
N ASN A 119 -9.92 7.21 -14.37
CA ASN A 119 -9.28 8.26 -15.18
C ASN A 119 -9.97 9.63 -14.98
N GLN A 120 -11.30 9.67 -15.06
CA GLN A 120 -12.08 10.88 -14.84
C GLN A 120 -11.86 11.47 -13.45
N PHE A 121 -11.90 10.63 -12.42
CA PHE A 121 -11.71 11.06 -11.04
C PHE A 121 -10.31 11.62 -10.79
N LEU A 122 -9.28 10.96 -11.32
CA LEU A 122 -7.89 11.44 -11.21
C LEU A 122 -7.68 12.76 -11.97
N GLN A 123 -8.32 12.95 -13.14
CA GLN A 123 -8.29 14.22 -13.87
C GLN A 123 -8.94 15.36 -13.06
N GLN A 124 -10.08 15.12 -12.42
CA GLN A 124 -10.76 16.10 -11.56
C GLN A 124 -9.95 16.45 -10.31
N ASN A 125 -9.13 15.53 -9.84
CA ASN A 125 -8.30 15.65 -8.64
C ASN A 125 -6.80 15.65 -8.98
N TYR A 126 -6.43 16.12 -10.17
CA TYR A 126 -5.05 16.05 -10.63
C TYR A 126 -4.06 16.73 -9.67
N GLY A 127 -2.95 16.03 -9.39
CA GLY A 127 -1.90 16.51 -8.49
C GLY A 127 -2.20 16.29 -7.01
N LYS A 128 -3.31 15.63 -6.64
CA LYS A 128 -3.57 15.24 -5.26
C LYS A 128 -3.01 13.84 -4.96
N GLU A 129 -2.57 13.67 -3.72
CA GLU A 129 -2.08 12.39 -3.19
C GLU A 129 -3.21 11.69 -2.44
N PHE A 130 -3.50 10.43 -2.78
CA PHE A 130 -4.54 9.65 -2.14
C PHE A 130 -3.92 8.71 -1.12
N ILE A 131 -3.74 9.21 0.08
CA ILE A 131 -3.25 8.48 1.25
C ILE A 131 -4.13 8.84 2.44
N HIS A 132 -4.44 7.87 3.27
CA HIS A 132 -5.31 8.12 4.42
C HIS A 132 -4.50 8.18 5.71
N TYR A 133 -4.51 9.34 6.34
CA TYR A 133 -4.06 9.55 7.70
C TYR A 133 -5.19 9.20 8.66
N GLN A 134 -4.85 8.62 9.81
CA GLN A 134 -5.87 8.32 10.83
C GLN A 134 -6.56 9.61 11.29
N ASP A 135 -7.87 9.55 11.39
CA ASP A 135 -8.76 10.64 11.81
C ASP A 135 -9.97 10.07 12.58
N GLU A 136 -11.05 10.84 12.69
CA GLU A 136 -12.28 10.44 13.39
C GLU A 136 -12.93 9.16 12.84
N ARG A 137 -12.62 8.75 11.63
CA ARG A 137 -13.10 7.49 11.01
C ARG A 137 -12.36 6.25 11.53
N ASN A 138 -11.30 6.43 12.33
CA ASN A 138 -10.43 5.35 12.80
C ASN A 138 -10.26 5.39 14.32
N ASN A 139 -9.98 4.24 14.92
CA ASN A 139 -9.45 4.19 16.26
C ASN A 139 -8.04 4.76 16.30
N PHE A 140 -7.80 5.78 17.11
CA PHE A 140 -6.50 6.43 17.20
C PHE A 140 -5.44 5.50 17.79
N VAL A 141 -4.33 5.38 17.08
CA VAL A 141 -3.12 4.69 17.54
C VAL A 141 -1.95 5.66 17.51
N ASN A 142 -1.32 5.91 18.63
CA ASN A 142 -0.14 6.77 18.69
C ASN A 142 1.01 6.16 17.85
N PRO A 143 1.48 6.84 16.78
CA PRO A 143 2.53 6.32 15.91
C PRO A 143 3.85 6.05 16.65
N ILE A 144 4.16 6.82 17.71
CA ILE A 144 5.36 6.63 18.54
C ILE A 144 5.43 5.22 19.11
N LYS A 145 4.29 4.61 19.49
CA LYS A 145 4.26 3.22 19.97
C LYS A 145 4.76 2.19 18.97
N ARG A 146 4.79 2.53 17.68
CA ARG A 146 5.29 1.66 16.60
C ARG A 146 6.80 1.75 16.41
N ILE A 147 7.40 2.89 16.73
CA ILE A 147 8.77 3.26 16.36
C ILE A 147 9.72 3.50 17.53
N ALA A 148 9.19 3.73 18.72
CA ALA A 148 10.01 4.04 19.91
C ALA A 148 10.87 2.86 20.39
N ILE A 149 10.63 1.67 19.88
CA ILE A 149 11.30 0.42 20.31
C ILE A 149 11.90 -0.28 19.10
N ASN A 150 13.13 -0.75 19.25
CA ASN A 150 13.78 -1.72 18.36
C ASN A 150 13.36 -3.12 18.79
N TYR A 151 12.30 -3.65 18.18
CA TYR A 151 11.76 -4.96 18.56
C TYR A 151 12.75 -6.09 18.24
N PRO A 152 13.11 -6.97 19.18
CA PRO A 152 13.88 -8.16 18.91
C PRO A 152 13.17 -9.08 17.90
N SER A 153 13.93 -9.86 17.14
CA SER A 153 13.43 -10.75 16.07
C SER A 153 12.32 -11.72 16.54
N ILE A 154 12.37 -12.12 17.80
CA ILE A 154 11.34 -12.97 18.41
C ILE A 154 9.92 -12.39 18.30
N TYR A 155 9.77 -11.04 18.27
CA TYR A 155 8.46 -10.39 18.14
C TYR A 155 7.84 -10.56 16.75
N PHE A 156 8.65 -10.83 15.74
CA PHE A 156 8.19 -11.01 14.35
C PHE A 156 7.84 -12.47 14.01
N VAL A 157 7.98 -13.41 14.95
CA VAL A 157 7.55 -14.80 14.77
C VAL A 157 6.03 -14.86 14.66
N ARG A 158 5.50 -15.26 13.49
CA ARG A 158 4.06 -15.21 13.14
C ARG A 158 3.23 -16.20 13.96
N ASN A 159 3.69 -17.44 14.11
CA ASN A 159 3.01 -18.50 14.89
C ASN A 159 3.90 -18.95 16.05
N PRO A 160 4.01 -18.13 17.13
CA PRO A 160 4.93 -18.43 18.20
C PRO A 160 4.44 -19.60 19.06
N SER A 161 5.39 -20.49 19.45
CA SER A 161 5.14 -21.52 20.45
C SER A 161 4.74 -20.90 21.80
N VAL A 162 4.22 -21.73 22.72
CA VAL A 162 3.82 -21.27 24.05
C VAL A 162 5.00 -20.65 24.79
N SER A 163 6.19 -21.27 24.72
CA SER A 163 7.43 -20.73 25.31
C SER A 163 7.80 -19.36 24.77
N VAL A 164 7.69 -19.17 23.45
CA VAL A 164 7.95 -17.87 22.80
C VAL A 164 6.91 -16.82 23.23
N LYS A 165 5.63 -17.21 23.39
CA LYS A 165 4.59 -16.29 23.91
C LYS A 165 4.90 -15.83 25.34
N ILE A 166 5.32 -16.75 26.22
CA ILE A 166 5.73 -16.43 27.59
C ILE A 166 6.93 -15.47 27.57
N LEU A 167 7.96 -15.80 26.79
CA LEU A 167 9.15 -14.96 26.68
C LEU A 167 8.82 -13.55 26.17
N LYS A 168 7.96 -13.42 25.14
CA LYS A 168 7.47 -12.11 24.67
C LYS A 168 6.80 -11.32 25.81
N LYS A 169 5.98 -11.97 26.62
CA LYS A 169 5.29 -11.33 27.74
C LYS A 169 6.27 -10.85 28.83
N LEU A 170 7.27 -11.66 29.17
CA LEU A 170 8.31 -11.29 30.13
C LEU A 170 9.17 -10.13 29.62
N LEU A 171 9.58 -10.17 28.35
CA LEU A 171 10.38 -9.11 27.74
C LEU A 171 9.60 -7.81 27.55
N TYR A 172 8.26 -7.85 27.49
CA TYR A 172 7.44 -6.67 27.19
C TYR A 172 7.70 -5.50 28.14
N LEU A 173 7.84 -5.79 29.44
CA LEU A 173 8.13 -4.76 30.46
C LEU A 173 9.54 -4.17 30.33
N LEU A 174 10.48 -4.92 29.78
CA LEU A 174 11.87 -4.51 29.62
C LEU A 174 12.12 -3.81 28.27
N LEU A 175 11.21 -3.93 27.30
CA LEU A 175 11.39 -3.36 25.96
C LEU A 175 11.75 -1.86 25.97
N PRO A 176 11.04 -0.99 26.69
CA PRO A 176 11.36 0.45 26.69
C PRO A 176 12.75 0.77 27.25
N ILE A 177 13.24 -0.07 28.17
CA ILE A 177 14.53 0.14 28.84
C ILE A 177 15.67 -0.41 27.97
N LEU A 178 15.56 -1.67 27.54
CA LEU A 178 16.65 -2.39 26.85
C LEU A 178 16.71 -2.13 25.34
N PHE A 179 15.55 -1.83 24.73
CA PHE A 179 15.39 -1.75 23.28
C PHE A 179 14.83 -0.41 22.80
N SER A 180 15.03 0.66 23.58
CA SER A 180 14.66 2.02 23.15
C SER A 180 15.32 2.38 21.81
N ASN A 181 14.54 2.94 20.89
CA ASN A 181 15.03 3.33 19.58
C ASN A 181 15.66 4.73 19.60
N LYS A 182 16.93 4.80 20.01
CA LYS A 182 17.68 6.07 20.06
C LYS A 182 17.83 6.74 18.70
N LYS A 183 17.78 5.99 17.59
CA LYS A 183 17.88 6.56 16.24
C LYS A 183 16.68 7.43 15.89
N VAL A 184 15.48 7.08 16.35
CA VAL A 184 14.27 7.91 16.18
C VAL A 184 14.43 9.25 16.91
N HIS A 185 15.02 9.27 18.11
CA HIS A 185 15.33 10.52 18.80
C HIS A 185 16.36 11.37 18.01
N LEU A 186 17.37 10.72 17.44
CA LEU A 186 18.40 11.39 16.64
C LEU A 186 17.82 12.03 15.36
N LEU A 187 16.79 11.44 14.75
CA LEU A 187 16.09 12.07 13.62
C LEU A 187 15.45 13.41 14.00
N ASN A 188 14.88 13.50 15.19
CA ASN A 188 14.30 14.73 15.71
C ASN A 188 15.40 15.77 16.04
N GLU A 189 16.46 15.38 16.74
CA GLU A 189 17.58 16.26 17.09
C GLU A 189 18.27 16.86 15.85
N LYS A 190 18.43 16.06 14.79
CA LYS A 190 19.00 16.49 13.50
C LYS A 190 18.03 17.27 12.61
N ASN A 191 16.80 17.52 13.05
CA ASN A 191 15.74 18.15 12.26
C ASN A 191 15.40 17.41 10.95
N ILE A 192 15.66 16.10 10.87
CA ILE A 192 15.36 15.28 9.68
C ILE A 192 13.88 14.86 9.69
N LEU A 193 13.38 14.39 10.84
CA LEU A 193 11.98 13.98 11.00
C LEU A 193 11.55 14.25 12.45
N LYS A 194 10.66 15.23 12.63
CA LYS A 194 10.21 15.69 13.98
C LYS A 194 8.89 15.08 14.41
N ASN A 195 7.97 14.93 13.48
CA ASN A 195 6.62 14.47 13.74
C ASN A 195 6.35 13.16 13.04
N TYR A 196 5.61 12.28 13.69
CA TYR A 196 5.27 10.98 13.18
C TYR A 196 3.77 10.87 12.99
N TYR A 197 3.38 10.35 11.84
CA TYR A 197 1.99 10.20 11.44
C TYR A 197 1.70 8.76 11.08
N LYS A 198 0.47 8.32 11.32
CA LYS A 198 -0.01 6.99 11.01
C LYS A 198 -1.22 7.05 10.10
N GLY A 199 -1.37 6.04 9.26
CA GLY A 199 -2.56 5.84 8.45
C GLY A 199 -2.66 4.43 7.90
N THR A 200 -3.35 4.28 6.78
CA THR A 200 -3.49 2.99 6.09
C THR A 200 -2.27 2.72 5.21
N ASN A 201 -1.89 1.46 5.08
CA ASN A 201 -0.70 1.06 4.31
C ASN A 201 -0.81 1.40 2.79
N TRP A 202 -2.02 1.48 2.24
CA TRP A 202 -2.26 1.62 0.81
C TRP A 202 -2.41 3.08 0.40
N PHE A 203 -1.83 3.44 -0.74
CA PHE A 203 -1.87 4.80 -1.26
C PHE A 203 -1.91 4.83 -2.79
N THR A 204 -2.21 6.00 -3.34
CA THR A 204 -2.00 6.36 -4.73
C THR A 204 -1.29 7.70 -4.77
N LEU A 205 -0.08 7.73 -5.31
CA LEU A 205 0.78 8.92 -5.31
C LEU A 205 1.05 9.38 -6.74
N THR A 206 1.23 10.70 -6.89
CA THR A 206 1.75 11.26 -8.14
C THR A 206 3.20 10.83 -8.36
N LYS A 207 3.64 10.81 -9.64
CA LYS A 207 5.04 10.56 -10.00
C LYS A 207 5.99 11.51 -9.24
N LYS A 208 5.66 12.80 -9.22
CA LYS A 208 6.46 13.82 -8.51
C LYS A 208 6.68 13.49 -7.05
N THR A 209 5.64 13.00 -6.38
CA THR A 209 5.72 12.63 -4.96
C THR A 209 6.48 11.33 -4.74
N ALA A 210 6.29 10.34 -5.63
CA ALA A 210 7.07 9.10 -5.59
C ALA A 210 8.58 9.36 -5.77
N GLU A 211 8.97 10.18 -6.75
CA GLU A 211 10.35 10.60 -6.97
C GLU A 211 10.92 11.40 -5.80
N TRP A 212 10.11 12.29 -5.20
CA TRP A 212 10.52 13.04 -4.00
C TRP A 212 10.82 12.12 -2.81
N ILE A 213 10.01 11.08 -2.58
CA ILE A 213 10.28 10.08 -1.52
C ILE A 213 11.64 9.43 -1.74
N LEU A 214 11.92 8.95 -2.96
CA LEU A 214 13.18 8.30 -3.29
C LEU A 214 14.39 9.23 -3.10
N ASP A 215 14.28 10.47 -3.56
CA ASP A 215 15.34 11.48 -3.38
C ASP A 215 15.56 11.77 -1.89
N TYR A 216 14.48 11.94 -1.11
CA TYR A 216 14.57 12.23 0.31
C TYR A 216 15.26 11.12 1.11
N ILE A 217 14.91 9.86 0.89
CA ILE A 217 15.54 8.73 1.59
C ILE A 217 16.99 8.53 1.17
N ASN A 218 17.33 8.77 -0.10
CA ASN A 218 18.70 8.69 -0.59
C ASN A 218 19.60 9.76 0.03
N LYS A 219 19.09 10.97 0.24
CA LYS A 219 19.78 12.06 0.92
C LYS A 219 19.88 11.86 2.44
N ASN A 220 18.94 11.09 3.02
CA ASN A 220 18.83 10.90 4.46
C ASN A 220 18.83 9.41 4.83
N ILE A 221 19.91 8.69 4.53
CA ILE A 221 20.05 7.23 4.74
C ILE A 221 19.72 6.82 6.19
N ILE A 222 20.00 7.70 7.17
CA ILE A 222 19.66 7.46 8.58
C ILE A 222 18.18 7.20 8.82
N VAL A 223 17.29 7.72 7.96
CA VAL A 223 15.84 7.48 8.05
C VAL A 223 15.54 5.98 7.91
N MET A 224 16.12 5.33 6.90
CA MET A 224 15.96 3.90 6.67
C MET A 224 16.44 3.08 7.87
N ASP A 225 17.63 3.42 8.39
CA ASP A 225 18.21 2.73 9.53
C ASP A 225 17.42 2.90 10.84
N SER A 226 16.75 4.04 10.98
CA SER A 226 16.00 4.35 12.21
C SER A 226 14.76 3.49 12.39
N PHE A 227 14.23 2.90 11.30
CA PHE A 227 12.99 2.15 11.36
C PHE A 227 13.14 0.64 11.17
N LYS A 228 14.36 0.13 10.95
CA LYS A 228 14.61 -1.30 10.61
C LYS A 228 13.95 -2.30 11.56
N ASN A 229 13.91 -2.00 12.84
CA ASN A 229 13.38 -2.90 13.87
C ASN A 229 12.05 -2.41 14.47
N SER A 230 11.38 -1.47 13.82
CA SER A 230 10.05 -1.00 14.20
C SER A 230 8.97 -1.99 13.77
N ILE A 231 7.81 -1.94 14.43
CA ILE A 231 6.67 -2.83 14.14
C ILE A 231 5.54 -2.09 13.43
N TYR A 232 4.89 -2.71 12.45
CA TYR A 232 3.83 -2.10 11.61
C TYR A 232 4.27 -0.74 11.04
N ILE A 233 5.51 -0.69 10.61
CA ILE A 233 6.16 0.55 10.19
C ILE A 233 5.65 1.04 8.82
N ASP A 234 5.12 0.17 8.00
CA ASP A 234 4.44 0.47 6.75
C ASP A 234 3.25 1.43 6.92
N GLU A 235 2.62 1.45 8.11
CA GLU A 235 1.55 2.39 8.47
C GLU A 235 2.07 3.77 8.95
N VAL A 236 3.38 3.95 9.15
CA VAL A 236 3.97 5.17 9.73
C VAL A 236 5.00 5.80 8.79
N PHE A 237 5.80 5.00 8.11
CA PHE A 237 6.97 5.45 7.34
C PHE A 237 6.59 6.46 6.25
N PHE A 238 5.78 6.05 5.28
CA PHE A 238 5.39 6.93 4.16
C PHE A 238 4.56 8.12 4.64
N HIS A 239 3.67 7.93 5.62
CA HIS A 239 2.85 8.99 6.19
C HIS A 239 3.72 10.09 6.82
N SER A 240 4.75 9.68 7.57
CA SER A 240 5.62 10.63 8.25
C SER A 240 6.54 11.37 7.26
N LEU A 241 7.06 10.67 6.24
CA LEU A 241 7.88 11.31 5.21
C LEU A 241 7.08 12.31 4.37
N LEU A 242 5.90 11.94 3.92
CA LEU A 242 5.09 12.79 3.05
C LEU A 242 4.77 14.14 3.71
N MET A 243 4.58 14.19 5.02
CA MET A 243 4.32 15.45 5.75
C MET A 243 5.54 16.40 5.77
N LEU A 244 6.69 15.96 5.30
CA LEU A 244 7.89 16.81 5.11
C LEU A 244 7.94 17.44 3.72
N LYS A 245 7.11 16.98 2.78
CA LYS A 245 7.10 17.50 1.41
C LYS A 245 6.47 18.90 1.36
N PRO A 246 7.19 19.95 0.93
CA PRO A 246 6.72 21.34 1.06
C PRO A 246 5.43 21.64 0.31
N ASP A 247 5.19 21.01 -0.83
CA ASP A 247 4.04 21.20 -1.71
C ASP A 247 3.11 19.98 -1.71
N LEU A 248 2.99 19.30 -0.56
CA LEU A 248 2.09 18.16 -0.39
C LEU A 248 0.64 18.59 -0.59
N ASN A 249 -0.03 17.98 -1.56
CA ASN A 249 -1.43 18.24 -1.87
C ASN A 249 -2.25 16.97 -1.63
N LEU A 250 -2.86 16.85 -0.46
CA LEU A 250 -3.64 15.67 -0.08
C LEU A 250 -5.06 15.74 -0.64
N TYR A 251 -5.55 14.60 -1.11
CA TYR A 251 -6.99 14.40 -1.27
C TYR A 251 -7.61 14.26 0.13
N ASP A 252 -8.60 15.08 0.44
CA ASP A 252 -9.37 15.00 1.67
C ASP A 252 -10.87 15.12 1.38
N ASP A 253 -11.62 14.07 1.71
CA ASP A 253 -13.07 14.01 1.58
C ASP A 253 -13.62 13.11 2.70
N LYS A 254 -14.23 13.76 3.69
CA LYS A 254 -14.79 13.07 4.86
C LYS A 254 -16.05 12.25 4.54
N SER A 255 -16.67 12.45 3.37
CA SER A 255 -17.79 11.63 2.91
C SER A 255 -17.35 10.25 2.42
N LYS A 256 -16.06 10.04 2.15
CA LYS A 256 -15.50 8.77 1.72
C LYS A 256 -15.12 7.89 2.91
N ILE A 257 -15.08 6.58 2.69
CA ILE A 257 -14.67 5.61 3.73
C ILE A 257 -13.23 5.88 4.23
N ASN A 258 -12.35 6.32 3.33
CA ASN A 258 -11.01 6.82 3.62
C ASN A 258 -10.44 7.58 2.41
N ASN A 259 -9.43 8.42 2.64
CA ASN A 259 -8.82 9.24 1.59
C ASN A 259 -7.89 8.48 0.65
N ALA A 260 -7.52 7.23 0.97
CA ALA A 260 -6.79 6.34 0.06
C ALA A 260 -7.71 5.65 -0.96
N LEU A 261 -9.05 5.78 -0.80
CA LEU A 261 -10.08 5.19 -1.64
C LEU A 261 -9.93 3.65 -1.75
N ARG A 262 -9.78 3.00 -0.59
CA ARG A 262 -9.68 1.53 -0.45
C ARG A 262 -10.81 1.03 0.43
N TYR A 263 -11.65 0.15 -0.11
CA TYR A 263 -12.66 -0.54 0.70
C TYR A 263 -12.00 -1.67 1.50
N THR A 264 -12.15 -1.62 2.81
CA THR A 264 -11.68 -2.66 3.74
C THR A 264 -12.63 -2.71 4.92
N ASP A 265 -13.23 -3.86 5.16
CA ASP A 265 -14.14 -4.03 6.29
C ASP A 265 -13.37 -4.54 7.52
N TRP A 266 -13.31 -3.71 8.55
CA TRP A 266 -12.69 -4.00 9.84
C TRP A 266 -13.72 -4.24 10.95
N THR A 267 -15.01 -4.28 10.62
CA THR A 267 -16.11 -4.29 11.60
C THR A 267 -16.92 -5.57 11.62
N THR A 268 -17.13 -6.21 10.45
CA THR A 268 -18.03 -7.36 10.32
C THR A 268 -17.26 -8.68 10.16
N GLY A 269 -16.49 -9.10 11.17
CA GLY A 269 -15.72 -10.35 11.20
C GLY A 269 -16.36 -11.58 10.54
N PRO A 270 -15.93 -12.80 10.76
CA PRO A 270 -15.14 -13.27 11.90
C PRO A 270 -13.63 -13.02 11.81
N GLN A 271 -13.10 -12.70 10.63
CA GLN A 271 -11.68 -12.39 10.42
C GLN A 271 -11.53 -10.90 10.13
N TYR A 272 -10.40 -10.32 10.50
CA TYR A 272 -10.11 -8.89 10.30
C TYR A 272 -8.81 -8.68 9.54
N PRO A 273 -8.83 -7.95 8.41
CA PRO A 273 -10.04 -7.47 7.74
C PRO A 273 -10.92 -8.65 7.25
N ARG A 274 -12.23 -8.39 7.11
CA ARG A 274 -13.18 -9.37 6.57
C ARG A 274 -12.71 -9.88 5.20
N LEU A 275 -12.85 -11.18 4.96
CA LEU A 275 -12.70 -11.75 3.62
C LEU A 275 -14.01 -11.48 2.85
N LEU A 276 -13.90 -10.64 1.81
CA LEU A 276 -15.03 -10.18 1.01
C LEU A 276 -15.47 -11.24 0.01
N ASP A 277 -16.77 -11.32 -0.19
CA ASP A 277 -17.44 -12.18 -1.15
C ASP A 277 -18.61 -11.44 -1.83
N LEU A 278 -19.49 -12.17 -2.54
CA LEU A 278 -20.61 -11.57 -3.24
C LEU A 278 -21.61 -10.85 -2.32
N SER A 279 -21.71 -11.26 -1.05
CA SER A 279 -22.60 -10.62 -0.07
C SER A 279 -22.18 -9.21 0.33
N ASP A 280 -20.91 -8.85 0.08
CA ASP A 280 -20.37 -7.52 0.39
C ASP A 280 -20.56 -6.52 -0.77
N LEU A 281 -21.06 -6.99 -1.93
CA LEU A 281 -21.13 -6.21 -3.16
C LEU A 281 -21.96 -4.92 -3.02
N GLU A 282 -23.09 -4.98 -2.32
CA GLU A 282 -23.93 -3.80 -2.07
C GLU A 282 -23.18 -2.72 -1.28
N LYS A 283 -22.48 -3.11 -0.23
CA LYS A 283 -21.65 -2.19 0.57
C LYS A 283 -20.53 -1.57 -0.26
N ILE A 284 -19.86 -2.38 -1.10
CA ILE A 284 -18.79 -1.93 -1.99
C ILE A 284 -19.35 -0.92 -2.99
N ASN A 285 -20.47 -1.23 -3.66
CA ASN A 285 -21.09 -0.38 -4.70
C ASN A 285 -21.64 0.94 -4.13
N ASN A 286 -22.03 0.96 -2.85
CA ASN A 286 -22.48 2.17 -2.17
C ASN A 286 -21.31 3.08 -1.72
N THR A 287 -20.06 2.65 -1.93
CA THR A 287 -18.87 3.43 -1.65
C THR A 287 -18.09 3.70 -2.94
N PHE A 288 -17.56 4.91 -3.11
CA PHE A 288 -16.62 5.17 -4.18
C PHE A 288 -15.20 4.86 -3.68
N CYS A 289 -14.66 3.71 -4.12
CA CYS A 289 -13.29 3.29 -3.85
C CYS A 289 -12.65 2.76 -5.13
N PHE A 290 -11.34 2.92 -5.29
CA PHE A 290 -10.63 2.36 -6.45
C PHE A 290 -10.52 0.84 -6.37
N PHE A 291 -10.25 0.34 -5.16
CA PHE A 291 -10.04 -1.09 -4.90
C PHE A 291 -10.75 -1.52 -3.62
N ALA A 292 -11.15 -2.80 -3.59
CA ALA A 292 -11.63 -3.47 -2.39
C ALA A 292 -10.70 -4.62 -1.98
N ARG A 293 -10.62 -4.85 -0.68
CA ARG A 293 -9.83 -5.91 -0.06
C ARG A 293 -10.44 -6.39 1.25
N LYS A 294 -10.26 -7.60 1.59
CA LYS A 294 -9.44 -8.64 1.04
C LYS A 294 -10.37 -9.68 0.41
N ILE A 295 -10.24 -9.99 -0.86
CA ILE A 295 -11.12 -10.97 -1.49
C ILE A 295 -10.81 -12.37 -0.95
N ASN A 296 -11.87 -13.13 -0.69
CA ASN A 296 -11.77 -14.52 -0.27
C ASN A 296 -11.25 -15.40 -1.43
N ASP A 297 -10.03 -15.91 -1.31
CA ASP A 297 -9.42 -16.76 -2.33
C ASP A 297 -10.13 -18.13 -2.47
N SER A 298 -10.91 -18.54 -1.44
CA SER A 298 -11.74 -19.75 -1.45
C SER A 298 -13.11 -19.55 -2.08
N ILE A 299 -13.46 -18.32 -2.52
CA ILE A 299 -14.71 -18.05 -3.27
C ILE A 299 -14.81 -18.97 -4.47
N ASP A 300 -15.99 -19.57 -4.71
CA ASP A 300 -16.13 -20.43 -5.89
C ASP A 300 -16.05 -19.64 -7.21
N CYS A 301 -15.83 -20.36 -8.32
CA CYS A 301 -15.57 -19.71 -9.60
C CYS A 301 -16.81 -19.00 -10.18
N GLN A 302 -18.04 -19.52 -9.90
CA GLN A 302 -19.28 -18.94 -10.40
C GLN A 302 -19.61 -17.67 -9.60
N GLU A 303 -19.49 -17.74 -8.28
CA GLU A 303 -19.68 -16.60 -7.38
C GLU A 303 -18.68 -15.48 -7.72
N PHE A 304 -17.39 -15.81 -7.89
CA PHE A 304 -16.39 -14.82 -8.28
C PHE A 304 -16.64 -14.23 -9.67
N SER A 305 -17.13 -15.03 -10.61
CA SER A 305 -17.53 -14.52 -11.92
C SER A 305 -18.70 -13.53 -11.84
N SER A 306 -19.67 -13.81 -10.97
CA SER A 306 -20.80 -12.91 -10.69
C SER A 306 -20.32 -11.62 -10.03
N PHE A 307 -19.44 -11.72 -9.02
CA PHE A 307 -18.82 -10.57 -8.37
C PHE A 307 -18.14 -9.64 -9.39
N LYS A 308 -17.29 -10.20 -10.27
CA LYS A 308 -16.57 -9.44 -11.30
C LYS A 308 -17.49 -8.66 -12.23
N LYS A 309 -18.60 -9.27 -12.65
CA LYS A 309 -19.58 -8.64 -13.55
C LYS A 309 -20.35 -7.50 -12.90
N LEU A 310 -20.59 -7.59 -11.60
CA LEU A 310 -21.47 -6.68 -10.87
C LEU A 310 -20.73 -5.51 -10.22
N VAL A 311 -19.44 -5.66 -9.93
CA VAL A 311 -18.67 -4.65 -9.22
C VAL A 311 -18.12 -3.54 -10.13
N LEU A 312 -17.96 -3.79 -11.44
CA LEU A 312 -17.45 -2.83 -12.44
C LEU A 312 -18.56 -2.25 -13.34
N LYS A 313 -19.80 -2.21 -12.88
CA LYS A 313 -20.95 -1.66 -13.63
C LYS A 313 -20.89 -0.14 -13.76
#